data_a4a8d4e1824af07eb5f21e69a725132e
#
_entry.id   a4a8d4e1824af07eb5f21e69a725132e
#
_cell.length_a   1.000
_cell.length_b   1.000
_cell.length_c   1.000
_cell.angle_alpha   90.00
_cell.angle_beta   90.00
_cell.angle_gamma   90.00
#
_symmetry.space_group_name_H-M   'P 1'
#
loop_
_entity.id
_entity.type
_entity.pdbx_description
1 polymer ?
#
loop_
_entity_poly.entity_id
_entity_poly.type
_entity_poly.pdbx_seq_one_letter_code
_entity_poly.pdbx_strand_id
1 'polypeptide(L)'
;MLRLENVGLRYGEGPEILKDVSFAIRPGDFYFLTGPSGAGKSSLLKLLFLALRPTRGSLHIFGENIGSLRHDKLPPIRRRIGVVFQEFRLLDHLSTFDNVALPLRVAGKVESSYRRDVMDLLDWVGLADKARSYPPILSGGEKQRAAIARAVIAKPQLLLADEPTGNVDPVLAKRLLHLFLELNRLGTTMLIATHDRGLVRQADRPVLHLEEGMMSLQ
;
A
#
# COMPACT_ATOMS: atom_id res chain seq x y z
N MET A 1 -0.03 5.54 15.08
CA MET A 1 0.57 5.02 13.84
C MET A 1 0.59 6.10 12.77
N LEU A 2 -0.56 6.63 12.38
CA LEU A 2 -0.75 7.60 11.33
C LEU A 2 -1.75 8.66 11.82
N ARG A 3 -1.45 9.96 11.65
CA ARG A 3 -2.31 11.07 12.06
C ARG A 3 -2.17 12.23 11.08
N LEU A 4 -3.30 12.67 10.56
CA LEU A 4 -3.44 13.83 9.72
C LEU A 4 -4.27 14.89 10.47
N GLU A 5 -3.84 16.13 10.38
CA GLU A 5 -4.53 17.27 11.00
C GLU A 5 -4.60 18.41 9.99
N ASN A 6 -5.82 18.72 9.54
CA ASN A 6 -6.13 19.78 8.58
C ASN A 6 -5.24 19.74 7.32
N VAL A 7 -4.94 18.53 6.85
CA VAL A 7 -4.04 18.32 5.72
C VAL A 7 -4.70 18.78 4.43
N GLY A 8 -4.04 19.71 3.74
CA GLY A 8 -4.33 20.10 2.38
C GLY A 8 -3.26 19.64 1.41
N LEU A 9 -3.65 19.36 0.18
CA LEU A 9 -2.73 19.03 -0.91
C LEU A 9 -3.19 19.67 -2.21
N ARG A 10 -2.25 20.33 -2.89
CA ARG A 10 -2.40 20.82 -4.27
C ARG A 10 -1.19 20.42 -5.11
N TYR A 11 -1.37 20.31 -6.41
CA TYR A 11 -0.27 20.16 -7.37
C TYR A 11 0.01 21.51 -8.04
N GLY A 12 1.23 22.03 -7.85
CA GLY A 12 1.60 23.35 -8.34
C GLY A 12 0.67 24.43 -7.81
N GLU A 13 0.22 25.32 -8.69
CA GLU A 13 -0.73 26.41 -8.36
C GLU A 13 -2.21 26.02 -8.57
N GLY A 14 -2.48 24.73 -8.84
CA GLY A 14 -3.83 24.23 -9.07
C GLY A 14 -4.71 24.24 -7.82
N PRO A 15 -6.00 23.86 -7.95
CA PRO A 15 -6.92 23.76 -6.83
C PRO A 15 -6.46 22.70 -5.81
N GLU A 16 -6.90 22.85 -4.57
CA GLU A 16 -6.68 21.82 -3.56
C GLU A 16 -7.45 20.54 -3.89
N ILE A 17 -6.71 19.42 -3.94
CA ILE A 17 -7.24 18.08 -4.17
C ILE A 17 -7.64 17.42 -2.85
N LEU A 18 -6.90 17.70 -1.76
CA LEU A 18 -7.29 17.33 -0.41
C LEU A 18 -7.53 18.60 0.38
N LYS A 19 -8.68 18.65 1.09
CA LYS A 19 -9.17 19.84 1.80
C LYS A 19 -9.44 19.46 3.26
N ASP A 20 -8.60 19.99 4.17
CA ASP A 20 -8.76 19.83 5.62
C ASP A 20 -8.91 18.38 6.10
N VAL A 21 -8.20 17.45 5.43
CA VAL A 21 -8.27 16.03 5.77
C VAL A 21 -7.69 15.81 7.16
N SER A 22 -8.53 15.29 8.06
CA SER A 22 -8.15 14.98 9.45
C SER A 22 -8.67 13.61 9.83
N PHE A 23 -7.77 12.70 10.19
CA PHE A 23 -8.08 11.39 10.76
C PHE A 23 -6.84 10.77 11.43
N ALA A 24 -7.07 9.72 12.22
CA ALA A 24 -5.99 8.96 12.84
C ALA A 24 -6.24 7.45 12.67
N ILE A 25 -5.15 6.70 12.42
CA ILE A 25 -5.14 5.25 12.37
C ILE A 25 -4.17 4.76 13.45
N ARG A 26 -4.62 3.89 14.34
CA ARG A 26 -3.81 3.29 15.41
C ARG A 26 -3.00 2.09 14.89
N PRO A 27 -1.95 1.66 15.59
CA PRO A 27 -1.29 0.40 15.26
C PRO A 27 -2.29 -0.77 15.28
N GLY A 28 -2.27 -1.59 14.22
CA GLY A 28 -3.15 -2.75 14.07
C GLY A 28 -4.54 -2.45 13.53
N ASP A 29 -4.92 -1.19 13.32
CA ASP A 29 -6.19 -0.85 12.66
C ASP A 29 -6.17 -1.28 11.18
N PHE A 30 -7.36 -1.61 10.68
CA PHE A 30 -7.61 -1.86 9.26
C PHE A 30 -8.76 -0.99 8.79
N TYR A 31 -8.51 -0.12 7.82
CA TYR A 31 -9.50 0.75 7.19
C TYR A 31 -9.56 0.53 5.68
N PHE A 32 -10.76 0.64 5.13
CA PHE A 32 -10.94 0.88 3.71
C PHE A 32 -11.00 2.38 3.41
N LEU A 33 -10.52 2.77 2.25
CA LEU A 33 -10.64 4.12 1.70
C LEU A 33 -11.53 4.04 0.46
N THR A 34 -12.70 4.64 0.51
CA THR A 34 -13.66 4.68 -0.59
C THR A 34 -13.86 6.11 -1.10
N GLY A 35 -14.59 6.25 -2.19
CA GLY A 35 -14.91 7.53 -2.79
C GLY A 35 -14.92 7.47 -4.31
N PRO A 36 -15.54 8.44 -5.01
CA PRO A 36 -15.62 8.46 -6.47
C PRO A 36 -14.23 8.55 -7.12
N SER A 37 -14.17 8.27 -8.44
CA SER A 37 -12.94 8.51 -9.21
C SER A 37 -12.60 10.00 -9.17
N GLY A 38 -11.33 10.34 -9.02
CA GLY A 38 -10.89 11.73 -8.91
C GLY A 38 -11.04 12.37 -7.52
N ALA A 39 -11.63 11.70 -6.52
CA ALA A 39 -11.80 12.25 -5.17
C ALA A 39 -10.50 12.55 -4.41
N GLY A 40 -9.33 12.08 -4.91
CA GLY A 40 -8.04 12.30 -4.27
C GLY A 40 -7.46 11.09 -3.54
N LYS A 41 -8.08 9.89 -3.63
CA LYS A 41 -7.61 8.66 -2.93
C LYS A 41 -6.14 8.34 -3.21
N SER A 42 -5.74 8.27 -4.48
CA SER A 42 -4.34 8.00 -4.85
C SER A 42 -3.39 9.13 -4.44
N SER A 43 -3.86 10.38 -4.38
CA SER A 43 -3.10 11.53 -3.87
C SER A 43 -2.89 11.43 -2.36
N LEU A 44 -3.91 11.02 -1.62
CA LEU A 44 -3.78 10.70 -0.19
C LEU A 44 -2.78 9.56 0.03
N LEU A 45 -2.90 8.46 -0.70
CA LEU A 45 -1.92 7.37 -0.59
C LEU A 45 -0.49 7.85 -0.90
N LYS A 46 -0.29 8.73 -1.91
CA LYS A 46 1.03 9.33 -2.23
C LYS A 46 1.61 10.13 -1.07
N LEU A 47 0.79 10.86 -0.31
CA LEU A 47 1.23 11.49 0.94
C LEU A 47 1.67 10.45 1.97
N LEU A 48 0.87 9.39 2.15
CA LEU A 48 1.10 8.38 3.19
C LEU A 48 2.32 7.51 2.92
N PHE A 49 2.67 7.21 1.65
CA PHE A 49 3.94 6.54 1.35
C PHE A 49 5.10 7.51 1.07
N LEU A 50 4.91 8.79 1.42
CA LEU A 50 5.95 9.83 1.42
C LEU A 50 6.49 10.20 0.03
N ALA A 51 5.69 9.99 -1.04
CA ALA A 51 6.01 10.48 -2.38
C ALA A 51 5.70 11.99 -2.52
N LEU A 52 4.76 12.48 -1.74
CA LEU A 52 4.38 13.89 -1.66
C LEU A 52 4.51 14.39 -0.23
N ARG A 53 4.53 15.70 -0.06
CA ARG A 53 4.37 16.38 1.23
C ARG A 53 3.06 17.15 1.25
N PRO A 54 2.40 17.30 2.40
CA PRO A 54 1.24 18.16 2.51
C PRO A 54 1.63 19.61 2.17
N THR A 55 0.72 20.33 1.52
CA THR A 55 0.91 21.78 1.26
C THR A 55 0.51 22.62 2.47
N ARG A 56 -0.34 22.11 3.34
CA ARG A 56 -0.69 22.66 4.65
C ARG A 56 -1.15 21.58 5.61
N GLY A 57 -1.28 21.91 6.88
CA GLY A 57 -1.59 20.97 7.95
C GLY A 57 -0.40 20.12 8.39
N SER A 58 -0.65 19.10 9.19
CA SER A 58 0.40 18.22 9.69
C SER A 58 0.12 16.75 9.39
N LEU A 59 1.18 16.04 8.99
CA LEU A 59 1.17 14.60 8.74
C LEU A 59 2.20 13.95 9.65
N HIS A 60 1.73 13.06 10.52
CA HIS A 60 2.59 12.24 11.39
C HIS A 60 2.49 10.77 11.00
N ILE A 61 3.63 10.12 10.80
CA ILE A 61 3.74 8.69 10.52
C ILE A 61 4.76 8.08 11.47
N PHE A 62 4.37 7.03 12.19
CA PHE A 62 5.20 6.37 13.22
C PHE A 62 5.73 7.32 14.30
N GLY A 63 5.00 8.40 14.59
CA GLY A 63 5.39 9.43 15.55
C GLY A 63 6.20 10.59 14.98
N GLU A 64 6.71 10.47 13.74
CA GLU A 64 7.52 11.49 13.08
C GLU A 64 6.63 12.50 12.32
N ASN A 65 6.89 13.79 12.47
CA ASN A 65 6.24 14.83 11.66
C ASN A 65 6.91 14.92 10.28
N ILE A 66 6.19 14.47 9.25
CA ILE A 66 6.72 14.36 7.89
C ILE A 66 6.98 15.72 7.24
N GLY A 67 6.19 16.74 7.62
CA GLY A 67 6.34 18.10 7.07
C GLY A 67 7.71 18.71 7.38
N SER A 68 8.22 18.49 8.59
CA SER A 68 9.49 19.04 9.07
C SER A 68 10.68 18.11 8.84
N LEU A 69 10.45 16.85 8.41
CA LEU A 69 11.51 15.87 8.31
C LEU A 69 12.43 16.13 7.10
N ARG A 70 13.73 16.03 7.31
CA ARG A 70 14.72 16.13 6.22
C ARG A 70 14.60 14.93 5.29
N HIS A 71 14.93 15.12 4.01
CA HIS A 71 14.82 14.09 2.97
C HIS A 71 15.65 12.82 3.27
N ASP A 72 16.81 12.97 3.89
CA ASP A 72 17.70 11.86 4.28
C ASP A 72 17.11 10.98 5.40
N LYS A 73 16.09 11.45 6.13
CA LYS A 73 15.38 10.71 7.17
C LYS A 73 14.14 9.95 6.69
N LEU A 74 13.72 10.15 5.44
CA LEU A 74 12.55 9.46 4.86
C LEU A 74 12.78 7.97 4.54
N PRO A 75 13.95 7.52 4.04
CA PRO A 75 14.15 6.12 3.67
C PRO A 75 13.91 5.10 4.80
N PRO A 76 14.34 5.33 6.05
CA PRO A 76 14.02 4.43 7.16
C PRO A 76 12.52 4.30 7.42
N ILE A 77 11.75 5.39 7.26
CA ILE A 77 10.29 5.39 7.43
C ILE A 77 9.65 4.61 6.27
N ARG A 78 10.04 4.88 5.02
CA ARG A 78 9.53 4.19 3.83
C ARG A 78 9.71 2.67 3.89
N ARG A 79 10.83 2.18 4.43
CA ARG A 79 11.07 0.72 4.59
C ARG A 79 10.10 0.03 5.53
N ARG A 80 9.38 0.79 6.38
CA ARG A 80 8.33 0.26 7.28
C ARG A 80 6.95 0.27 6.64
N ILE A 81 6.84 0.81 5.40
CA ILE A 81 5.59 0.94 4.64
C ILE A 81 5.64 -0.02 3.44
N GLY A 82 4.72 -0.96 3.37
CA GLY A 82 4.44 -1.74 2.17
C GLY A 82 3.45 -1.00 1.29
N VAL A 83 3.67 -1.00 -0.04
CA VAL A 83 2.77 -0.32 -0.97
C VAL A 83 2.41 -1.22 -2.13
N VAL A 84 1.11 -1.41 -2.36
CA VAL A 84 0.56 -2.03 -3.56
C VAL A 84 0.02 -0.92 -4.45
N PHE A 85 0.62 -0.73 -5.61
CA PHE A 85 0.23 0.30 -6.57
C PHE A 85 -0.78 -0.25 -7.57
N GLN A 86 -1.71 0.56 -8.02
CA GLN A 86 -2.68 0.22 -9.07
C GLN A 86 -1.99 -0.24 -10.36
N GLU A 87 -0.88 0.39 -10.74
CA GLU A 87 -0.07 0.08 -11.94
C GLU A 87 1.05 -0.93 -11.66
N PHE A 88 0.97 -1.73 -10.58
CA PHE A 88 1.94 -2.75 -10.13
C PHE A 88 3.33 -2.20 -9.83
N ARG A 89 3.92 -1.37 -10.68
CA ARG A 89 5.27 -0.80 -10.61
C ARG A 89 6.35 -1.85 -10.36
N LEU A 90 6.23 -2.98 -11.02
CA LEU A 90 7.31 -3.96 -11.08
C LEU A 90 8.45 -3.41 -11.93
N LEU A 91 9.67 -3.80 -11.60
CA LEU A 91 10.87 -3.44 -12.37
C LEU A 91 11.08 -4.47 -13.47
N ASP A 92 10.94 -4.05 -14.73
CA ASP A 92 10.94 -4.95 -15.91
C ASP A 92 12.27 -5.69 -16.11
N HIS A 93 13.38 -5.12 -15.63
CA HIS A 93 14.71 -5.71 -15.70
C HIS A 93 15.03 -6.69 -14.55
N LEU A 94 14.10 -6.89 -13.61
CA LEU A 94 14.22 -7.84 -12.51
C LEU A 94 13.25 -8.99 -12.69
N SER A 95 13.67 -10.19 -12.32
CA SER A 95 12.79 -11.35 -12.27
C SER A 95 11.64 -11.16 -11.26
N THR A 96 10.61 -11.99 -11.32
CA THR A 96 9.53 -12.00 -10.32
C THR A 96 10.10 -12.21 -8.92
N PHE A 97 11.03 -13.15 -8.75
CA PHE A 97 11.73 -13.36 -7.49
C PHE A 97 12.45 -12.09 -7.00
N ASP A 98 13.23 -11.46 -7.87
CA ASP A 98 13.99 -10.26 -7.51
C ASP A 98 13.09 -9.06 -7.21
N ASN A 99 11.96 -8.91 -7.93
CA ASN A 99 10.96 -7.91 -7.62
C ASN A 99 10.38 -8.10 -6.22
N VAL A 100 10.01 -9.33 -5.85
CA VAL A 100 9.48 -9.64 -4.52
C VAL A 100 10.56 -9.48 -3.44
N ALA A 101 11.79 -9.90 -3.71
CA ALA A 101 12.92 -9.78 -2.78
C ALA A 101 13.42 -8.33 -2.59
N LEU A 102 13.06 -7.41 -3.48
CA LEU A 102 13.63 -6.04 -3.52
C LEU A 102 13.60 -5.30 -2.18
N PRO A 103 12.50 -5.29 -1.39
CA PRO A 103 12.48 -4.63 -0.08
C PRO A 103 13.51 -5.19 0.90
N LEU A 104 13.76 -6.51 0.85
CA LEU A 104 14.73 -7.18 1.71
C LEU A 104 16.17 -6.83 1.30
N ARG A 105 16.44 -6.78 -0.01
CA ARG A 105 17.74 -6.34 -0.56
C ARG A 105 18.05 -4.88 -0.20
N VAL A 106 17.07 -3.99 -0.33
CA VAL A 106 17.20 -2.57 0.06
C VAL A 106 17.40 -2.43 1.58
N ALA A 107 16.90 -3.37 2.39
CA ALA A 107 17.17 -3.44 3.81
C ALA A 107 18.55 -4.04 4.15
N GLY A 108 19.38 -4.39 3.15
CA GLY A 108 20.73 -4.93 3.35
C GLY A 108 20.79 -6.43 3.66
N LYS A 109 19.68 -7.16 3.51
CA LYS A 109 19.68 -8.62 3.75
C LYS A 109 20.38 -9.35 2.61
N VAL A 110 21.10 -10.43 2.95
CA VAL A 110 21.72 -11.33 1.98
C VAL A 110 20.73 -12.38 1.49
N GLU A 111 20.84 -12.80 0.24
CA GLU A 111 19.86 -13.70 -0.42
C GLU A 111 19.64 -15.00 0.35
N SER A 112 20.70 -15.60 0.87
CA SER A 112 20.61 -16.85 1.65
C SER A 112 19.67 -16.74 2.86
N SER A 113 19.48 -15.53 3.41
CA SER A 113 18.61 -15.28 4.57
C SER A 113 17.14 -15.13 4.24
N TYR A 114 16.77 -14.88 2.97
CA TYR A 114 15.38 -14.64 2.56
C TYR A 114 14.89 -15.46 1.38
N ARG A 115 15.77 -16.22 0.73
CA ARG A 115 15.43 -17.00 -0.47
C ARG A 115 14.24 -17.94 -0.24
N ARG A 116 14.23 -18.61 0.91
CA ARG A 116 13.13 -19.49 1.28
C ARG A 116 11.82 -18.72 1.47
N ASP A 117 11.85 -17.65 2.27
CA ASP A 117 10.65 -16.85 2.55
C ASP A 117 10.03 -16.27 1.26
N VAL A 118 10.89 -15.83 0.32
CA VAL A 118 10.42 -15.31 -0.98
C VAL A 118 9.78 -16.43 -1.82
N MET A 119 10.40 -17.62 -1.87
CA MET A 119 9.84 -18.75 -2.63
C MET A 119 8.54 -19.25 -2.00
N ASP A 120 8.47 -19.38 -0.68
CA ASP A 120 7.26 -19.79 0.05
C ASP A 120 6.11 -18.79 -0.22
N LEU A 121 6.41 -17.49 -0.23
CA LEU A 121 5.41 -16.46 -0.55
C LEU A 121 5.00 -16.50 -2.02
N LEU A 122 5.93 -16.71 -2.96
CA LEU A 122 5.63 -16.90 -4.38
C LEU A 122 4.75 -18.12 -4.62
N ASP A 123 5.01 -19.22 -3.93
CA ASP A 123 4.16 -20.40 -3.98
C ASP A 123 2.75 -20.11 -3.45
N TRP A 124 2.66 -19.43 -2.32
CA TRP A 124 1.39 -19.05 -1.73
C TRP A 124 0.53 -18.16 -2.65
N VAL A 125 1.16 -17.22 -3.39
CA VAL A 125 0.44 -16.38 -4.39
C VAL A 125 0.30 -17.06 -5.75
N GLY A 126 0.74 -18.31 -5.90
CA GLY A 126 0.65 -19.10 -7.14
C GLY A 126 1.55 -18.57 -8.25
N LEU A 127 2.79 -18.21 -7.91
CA LEU A 127 3.81 -17.71 -8.84
C LEU A 127 5.16 -18.45 -8.71
N ALA A 128 5.20 -19.61 -8.05
CA ALA A 128 6.44 -20.37 -7.86
C ALA A 128 7.10 -20.75 -9.21
N ASP A 129 6.30 -21.18 -10.18
CA ASP A 129 6.71 -21.51 -11.56
C ASP A 129 7.15 -20.29 -12.37
N LYS A 130 6.74 -19.08 -11.95
CA LYS A 130 7.07 -17.80 -12.55
C LYS A 130 8.20 -17.04 -11.85
N ALA A 131 8.84 -17.65 -10.85
CA ALA A 131 9.88 -16.98 -10.06
C ALA A 131 11.01 -16.38 -10.92
N ARG A 132 11.38 -17.06 -12.02
CA ARG A 132 12.40 -16.60 -12.97
C ARG A 132 11.87 -15.75 -14.13
N SER A 133 10.55 -15.61 -14.24
CA SER A 133 9.89 -14.82 -15.30
C SER A 133 10.06 -13.33 -15.04
N TYR A 134 10.10 -12.54 -16.11
CA TYR A 134 10.19 -11.07 -16.04
C TYR A 134 8.80 -10.43 -16.21
N PRO A 135 8.54 -9.25 -15.64
CA PRO A 135 7.23 -8.61 -15.66
C PRO A 135 6.58 -8.48 -17.06
N PRO A 136 7.31 -8.19 -18.17
CA PRO A 136 6.68 -8.07 -19.49
C PRO A 136 5.89 -9.31 -19.94
N ILE A 137 6.29 -10.51 -19.54
CA ILE A 137 5.62 -11.76 -19.93
C ILE A 137 4.55 -12.22 -18.93
N LEU A 138 4.38 -11.52 -17.82
CA LEU A 138 3.35 -11.82 -16.83
C LEU A 138 2.01 -11.21 -17.24
N SER A 139 0.93 -11.95 -17.01
CA SER A 139 -0.45 -11.42 -17.11
C SER A 139 -0.70 -10.32 -16.06
N GLY A 140 -1.77 -9.53 -16.24
CA GLY A 140 -2.13 -8.49 -15.26
C GLY A 140 -2.36 -9.04 -13.85
N GLY A 141 -3.05 -10.18 -13.72
CA GLY A 141 -3.25 -10.85 -12.44
C GLY A 141 -1.95 -11.39 -11.80
N GLU A 142 -1.01 -11.91 -12.61
CA GLU A 142 0.31 -12.32 -12.12
C GLU A 142 1.13 -11.13 -11.64
N LYS A 143 1.13 -10.00 -12.38
CA LYS A 143 1.77 -8.76 -11.96
C LYS A 143 1.20 -8.24 -10.64
N GLN A 144 -0.13 -8.30 -10.48
CA GLN A 144 -0.80 -7.89 -9.24
C GLN A 144 -0.34 -8.74 -8.05
N ARG A 145 -0.32 -10.08 -8.21
CA ARG A 145 0.15 -11.00 -7.16
C ARG A 145 1.62 -10.75 -6.79
N ALA A 146 2.48 -10.55 -7.77
CA ALA A 146 3.88 -10.21 -7.54
C ALA A 146 4.05 -8.87 -6.80
N ALA A 147 3.26 -7.85 -7.16
CA ALA A 147 3.27 -6.54 -6.50
C ALA A 147 2.80 -6.64 -5.03
N ILE A 148 1.77 -7.45 -4.75
CA ILE A 148 1.30 -7.71 -3.38
C ILE A 148 2.37 -8.47 -2.59
N ALA A 149 2.94 -9.54 -3.15
CA ALA A 149 4.02 -10.30 -2.51
C ALA A 149 5.20 -9.38 -2.17
N ARG A 150 5.63 -8.51 -3.10
CA ARG A 150 6.67 -7.51 -2.84
C ARG A 150 6.31 -6.57 -1.69
N ALA A 151 5.07 -6.13 -1.60
CA ALA A 151 4.64 -5.19 -0.57
C ALA A 151 4.66 -5.80 0.84
N VAL A 152 4.42 -7.13 0.96
CA VAL A 152 4.25 -7.79 2.27
C VAL A 152 5.49 -8.57 2.73
N ILE A 153 6.43 -8.92 1.84
CA ILE A 153 7.58 -9.78 2.17
C ILE A 153 8.45 -9.22 3.32
N ALA A 154 8.56 -7.91 3.42
CA ALA A 154 9.32 -7.25 4.50
C ALA A 154 8.55 -7.13 5.81
N LYS A 155 7.33 -7.71 5.92
CA LYS A 155 6.44 -7.61 7.09
C LYS A 155 6.26 -6.15 7.53
N PRO A 156 5.68 -5.28 6.68
CA PRO A 156 5.59 -3.85 6.94
C PRO A 156 4.71 -3.57 8.16
N GLN A 157 4.97 -2.45 8.84
CA GLN A 157 4.11 -1.98 9.94
C GLN A 157 2.84 -1.30 9.43
N LEU A 158 2.91 -0.70 8.22
CA LEU A 158 1.79 -0.08 7.53
C LEU A 158 1.74 -0.62 6.10
N LEU A 159 0.60 -1.16 5.69
CA LEU A 159 0.33 -1.56 4.31
C LEU A 159 -0.67 -0.59 3.69
N LEU A 160 -0.27 0.04 2.60
CA LEU A 160 -1.09 0.91 1.76
C LEU A 160 -1.36 0.20 0.44
N ALA A 161 -2.61 0.08 0.04
CA ALA A 161 -2.95 -0.56 -1.23
C ALA A 161 -3.93 0.31 -2.03
N ASP A 162 -3.64 0.48 -3.32
CA ASP A 162 -4.51 1.18 -4.28
C ASP A 162 -5.08 0.14 -5.24
N GLU A 163 -6.38 -0.16 -5.11
CA GLU A 163 -7.15 -1.14 -5.89
C GLU A 163 -6.47 -2.53 -5.99
N PRO A 164 -6.12 -3.17 -4.86
CA PRO A 164 -5.30 -4.39 -4.89
C PRO A 164 -5.98 -5.60 -5.53
N THR A 165 -7.31 -5.56 -5.72
CA THR A 165 -8.12 -6.66 -6.29
C THR A 165 -8.73 -6.31 -7.65
N GLY A 166 -8.44 -5.14 -8.20
CA GLY A 166 -9.08 -4.66 -9.44
C GLY A 166 -8.76 -5.46 -10.71
N ASN A 167 -7.65 -6.21 -10.71
CA ASN A 167 -7.17 -6.97 -11.88
C ASN A 167 -7.10 -8.49 -11.63
N VAL A 168 -7.85 -9.00 -10.65
CA VAL A 168 -7.85 -10.43 -10.32
C VAL A 168 -9.27 -10.98 -10.32
N ASP A 169 -9.38 -12.30 -10.53
CA ASP A 169 -10.68 -12.96 -10.47
C ASP A 169 -11.26 -12.98 -9.04
N PRO A 170 -12.58 -13.18 -8.89
CA PRO A 170 -13.25 -13.14 -7.58
C PRO A 170 -12.74 -14.17 -6.56
N VAL A 171 -12.28 -15.35 -7.01
CA VAL A 171 -11.73 -16.37 -6.12
C VAL A 171 -10.42 -15.90 -5.52
N LEU A 172 -9.56 -15.34 -6.37
CA LEU A 172 -8.29 -14.77 -5.94
C LEU A 172 -8.48 -13.51 -5.08
N ALA A 173 -9.46 -12.64 -5.40
CA ALA A 173 -9.77 -11.48 -4.59
C ALA A 173 -10.12 -11.88 -3.14
N LYS A 174 -10.89 -12.96 -2.94
CA LYS A 174 -11.20 -13.51 -1.61
C LYS A 174 -9.95 -14.04 -0.90
N ARG A 175 -9.05 -14.74 -1.62
CA ARG A 175 -7.77 -15.22 -1.05
C ARG A 175 -6.88 -14.06 -0.62
N LEU A 176 -6.80 -13.00 -1.43
CA LEU A 176 -6.04 -11.78 -1.09
C LEU A 176 -6.64 -11.06 0.11
N LEU A 177 -7.98 -10.97 0.20
CA LEU A 177 -8.62 -10.43 1.40
C LEU A 177 -8.25 -11.23 2.64
N HIS A 178 -8.29 -12.56 2.55
CA HIS A 178 -7.86 -13.41 3.67
C HIS A 178 -6.39 -13.16 4.07
N LEU A 179 -5.50 -12.99 3.09
CA LEU A 179 -4.10 -12.60 3.37
C LEU A 179 -4.04 -11.28 4.14
N PHE A 180 -4.77 -10.25 3.70
CA PHE A 180 -4.77 -8.96 4.37
C PHE A 180 -5.31 -9.06 5.81
N LEU A 181 -6.38 -9.83 6.03
CA LEU A 181 -6.92 -10.06 7.36
C LEU A 181 -5.92 -10.78 8.28
N GLU A 182 -5.21 -11.79 7.79
CA GLU A 182 -4.17 -12.49 8.55
C GLU A 182 -2.97 -11.59 8.86
N LEU A 183 -2.49 -10.80 7.89
CA LEU A 183 -1.43 -9.82 8.13
C LEU A 183 -1.85 -8.76 9.16
N ASN A 184 -3.11 -8.32 9.12
CA ASN A 184 -3.66 -7.40 10.11
C ASN A 184 -3.72 -8.05 11.50
N ARG A 185 -4.15 -9.30 11.60
CA ARG A 185 -4.14 -10.09 12.84
C ARG A 185 -2.74 -10.23 13.45
N LEU A 186 -1.71 -10.27 12.60
CA LEU A 186 -0.31 -10.29 13.00
C LEU A 186 0.25 -8.88 13.35
N GLY A 187 -0.59 -7.84 13.34
CA GLY A 187 -0.26 -6.49 13.77
C GLY A 187 0.05 -5.48 12.67
N THR A 188 -0.04 -5.87 11.39
CA THR A 188 0.12 -4.91 10.28
C THR A 188 -1.07 -3.96 10.25
N THR A 189 -0.82 -2.66 10.28
CA THR A 189 -1.84 -1.62 10.07
C THR A 189 -2.14 -1.50 8.59
N MET A 190 -3.41 -1.31 8.20
CA MET A 190 -3.80 -1.32 6.79
C MET A 190 -4.71 -0.16 6.41
N LEU A 191 -4.46 0.39 5.23
CA LEU A 191 -5.38 1.28 4.52
C LEU A 191 -5.46 0.84 3.05
N ILE A 192 -6.63 0.33 2.66
CA ILE A 192 -6.88 -0.21 1.32
C ILE A 192 -7.89 0.67 0.59
N ALA A 193 -7.43 1.37 -0.44
CA ALA A 193 -8.32 2.10 -1.34
C ALA A 193 -8.98 1.11 -2.31
N THR A 194 -10.31 1.11 -2.38
CA THR A 194 -11.06 0.27 -3.31
C THR A 194 -12.45 0.84 -3.60
N HIS A 195 -12.98 0.51 -4.76
CA HIS A 195 -14.36 0.73 -5.13
C HIS A 195 -15.20 -0.57 -5.04
N ASP A 196 -14.60 -1.71 -4.70
CA ASP A 196 -15.29 -2.99 -4.54
C ASP A 196 -16.09 -3.03 -3.22
N ARG A 197 -17.39 -2.70 -3.32
CA ARG A 197 -18.32 -2.75 -2.19
C ARG A 197 -18.53 -4.17 -1.64
N GLY A 198 -18.32 -5.20 -2.45
CA GLY A 198 -18.40 -6.60 -2.04
C GLY A 198 -17.27 -6.96 -1.09
N LEU A 199 -16.05 -6.58 -1.45
CA LEU A 199 -14.86 -6.75 -0.63
C LEU A 199 -14.98 -6.01 0.71
N VAL A 200 -15.42 -4.74 0.68
CA VAL A 200 -15.61 -3.92 1.88
C VAL A 200 -16.61 -4.56 2.83
N ARG A 201 -17.78 -4.99 2.33
CA ARG A 201 -18.80 -5.67 3.16
C ARG A 201 -18.32 -7.00 3.73
N GLN A 202 -17.57 -7.79 2.94
CA GLN A 202 -17.06 -9.09 3.39
C GLN A 202 -16.01 -8.95 4.49
N ALA A 203 -15.20 -7.89 4.45
CA ALA A 203 -14.14 -7.66 5.42
C ALA A 203 -14.67 -7.15 6.77
N ASP A 204 -15.84 -6.51 6.80
CA ASP A 204 -16.46 -5.90 7.98
C ASP A 204 -15.44 -5.01 8.75
N ARG A 205 -14.91 -4.00 8.04
CA ARG A 205 -13.93 -3.05 8.57
C ARG A 205 -14.41 -1.63 8.36
N PRO A 206 -14.04 -0.68 9.25
CA PRO A 206 -14.43 0.73 9.12
C PRO A 206 -13.94 1.32 7.80
N VAL A 207 -14.73 2.29 7.31
CA VAL A 207 -14.53 2.90 6.00
C VAL A 207 -14.28 4.40 6.17
N LEU A 208 -13.16 4.88 5.64
CA LEU A 208 -12.90 6.29 5.39
C LEU A 208 -13.44 6.62 3.99
N HIS A 209 -14.36 7.55 3.91
CA HIS A 209 -14.93 8.01 2.64
C HIS A 209 -14.33 9.37 2.25
N LEU A 210 -13.74 9.43 1.08
CA LEU A 210 -13.16 10.65 0.51
C LEU A 210 -14.03 11.14 -0.65
N GLU A 211 -14.59 12.34 -0.52
CA GLU A 211 -15.41 12.97 -1.54
C GLU A 211 -15.06 14.46 -1.65
N GLU A 212 -14.88 14.95 -2.88
CA GLU A 212 -14.49 16.34 -3.17
C GLU A 212 -13.28 16.86 -2.36
N GLY A 213 -12.36 15.95 -2.02
CA GLY A 213 -11.16 16.24 -1.23
C GLY A 213 -11.37 16.27 0.28
N MET A 214 -12.58 16.01 0.77
CA MET A 214 -12.93 15.96 2.19
C MET A 214 -13.11 14.53 2.68
N MET A 215 -12.74 14.26 3.95
CA MET A 215 -12.81 12.94 4.56
C MET A 215 -13.98 12.83 5.54
N SER A 216 -14.70 11.71 5.48
CA SER A 216 -15.69 11.31 6.48
C SER A 216 -15.48 9.85 6.91
N LEU A 217 -15.84 9.51 8.14
CA LEU A 217 -15.85 8.14 8.67
C LEU A 217 -17.27 7.58 8.51
N GLN A 218 -17.40 6.37 7.96
CA GLN A 218 -18.66 5.64 7.78
C GLN A 218 -18.66 4.35 8.59
#